data_6939ce9557b41ccd778992bb5b2bacfe
#
_entry.id   6939ce9557b41ccd778992bb5b2bacfe
#
_cell.length_a   1.000
_cell.length_b   1.000
_cell.length_c   1.000
_cell.angle_alpha   90.00
_cell.angle_beta   90.00
_cell.angle_gamma   90.00
#
_symmetry.space_group_name_H-M   'P 1'
#
loop_
_entity.id
_entity.type
_entity.pdbx_description
1 polymer ?
#
loop_
_entity_poly.entity_id
_entity_poly.type
_entity_poly.pdbx_seq_one_letter_code
_entity_poly.pdbx_strand_id
1 'polypeptide(L)'
;EGIIYTDVLVEVLFADDNDANLTNGTPNDIAIIQAFALHGITLLSNAVIAHSPISIAPANIDINISANISATYSWALSSANCFYRVNDNTNWNTLSMTANGNNYTATIPAQPNGNIVAYYISLTDNYGFESGINPQESNVIPIKDANLPFFVMVGYELYEEEDFDFNVGFWQTGHPSDIATTGMWEIGSPIGSYDDPSTLSGMVQPAYQHTPNGYACAFTQNASSINDGIGANDVDGGHTTLFSPYYNLTNYTNPAFTYWRWYTNNPSSGANPGADWWQVMITDDGVNWEYVENTL
;
A
#
# COMPACT_ATOMS: atom_id res chain seq x y z
N GLU A 1 -14.16 19.13 -13.15
CA GLU A 1 -13.92 18.37 -11.92
C GLU A 1 -15.19 17.59 -11.61
N GLY A 2 -15.07 16.28 -11.37
CA GLY A 2 -16.19 15.44 -10.97
C GLY A 2 -16.56 15.67 -9.50
N ILE A 3 -17.81 15.47 -9.16
CA ILE A 3 -18.27 15.44 -7.77
C ILE A 3 -17.80 14.12 -7.18
N ILE A 4 -17.02 14.18 -6.11
CA ILE A 4 -16.61 13.01 -5.34
C ILE A 4 -17.59 12.74 -4.19
N TYR A 5 -17.69 11.51 -3.75
CA TYR A 5 -18.68 11.12 -2.72
C TYR A 5 -18.53 11.88 -1.40
N THR A 6 -17.32 12.28 -1.03
CA THR A 6 -17.08 13.13 0.15
C THR A 6 -17.70 14.51 0.00
N ASP A 7 -17.69 15.08 -1.21
CA ASP A 7 -18.37 16.37 -1.48
C ASP A 7 -19.87 16.21 -1.28
N VAL A 8 -20.45 15.07 -1.72
CA VAL A 8 -21.89 14.78 -1.47
C VAL A 8 -22.21 14.73 0.02
N LEU A 9 -21.35 14.06 0.83
CA LEU A 9 -21.51 14.05 2.28
C LEU A 9 -21.51 15.48 2.86
N VAL A 10 -20.56 16.31 2.43
CA VAL A 10 -20.45 17.69 2.93
C VAL A 10 -21.64 18.53 2.47
N GLU A 11 -22.14 18.38 1.24
CA GLU A 11 -23.36 19.05 0.78
C GLU A 11 -24.61 18.65 1.58
N VAL A 12 -24.71 17.38 1.99
CA VAL A 12 -25.81 16.92 2.86
C VAL A 12 -25.69 17.55 4.26
N LEU A 13 -24.48 17.68 4.80
CA LEU A 13 -24.24 18.39 6.07
C LEU A 13 -24.60 19.87 5.94
N PHE A 14 -24.23 20.53 4.84
CA PHE A 14 -24.66 21.92 4.58
C PHE A 14 -26.17 22.09 4.51
N ALA A 15 -26.89 21.12 3.94
CA ALA A 15 -28.34 21.15 3.86
C ALA A 15 -29.03 20.95 5.23
N ASP A 16 -28.35 20.25 6.16
CA ASP A 16 -28.84 20.03 7.55
C ASP A 16 -28.40 21.17 8.50
N ASP A 17 -27.43 21.98 8.09
CA ASP A 17 -26.86 23.05 8.91
C ASP A 17 -27.85 24.21 9.12
N ASN A 18 -27.88 24.77 10.33
CA ASN A 18 -28.80 25.81 10.73
C ASN A 18 -28.16 27.19 10.91
N ASP A 19 -26.83 27.31 10.81
CA ASP A 19 -26.11 28.56 11.07
C ASP A 19 -25.01 28.89 10.06
N ALA A 20 -24.87 28.10 9.01
CA ALA A 20 -23.84 28.18 7.96
C ALA A 20 -22.41 27.97 8.47
N ASN A 21 -22.23 27.13 9.50
CA ASN A 21 -20.93 26.84 10.10
C ASN A 21 -20.76 25.35 10.43
N LEU A 22 -20.33 24.55 9.49
CA LEU A 22 -20.10 23.11 9.70
C LEU A 22 -19.09 22.77 10.80
N THR A 23 -18.25 23.72 11.23
CA THR A 23 -17.20 23.43 12.23
C THR A 23 -17.75 23.25 13.65
N ASN A 24 -18.99 23.66 13.92
CA ASN A 24 -19.67 23.45 15.20
C ASN A 24 -20.70 22.31 15.16
N GLY A 25 -20.75 21.55 14.05
CA GLY A 25 -21.69 20.46 13.81
C GLY A 25 -23.03 20.92 13.23
N THR A 26 -23.86 19.95 12.87
CA THR A 26 -25.21 20.19 12.35
C THR A 26 -26.23 19.41 13.17
N PRO A 27 -27.54 19.72 13.12
CA PRO A 27 -28.55 19.05 13.96
C PRO A 27 -28.55 17.52 13.87
N ASN A 28 -28.22 16.92 12.74
CA ASN A 28 -28.24 15.49 12.51
C ASN A 28 -26.87 14.93 12.02
N ASP A 29 -25.78 15.65 12.21
CA ASP A 29 -24.45 15.34 11.69
C ASP A 29 -24.01 13.91 11.99
N ILE A 30 -24.12 13.44 13.23
CA ILE A 30 -23.74 12.08 13.64
C ILE A 30 -24.48 11.03 12.80
N ALA A 31 -25.79 11.17 12.63
CA ALA A 31 -26.59 10.22 11.87
C ALA A 31 -26.24 10.23 10.37
N ILE A 32 -26.02 11.42 9.81
CA ILE A 32 -25.60 11.58 8.41
C ILE A 32 -24.24 10.93 8.19
N ILE A 33 -23.23 11.27 9.00
CA ILE A 33 -21.87 10.74 8.85
C ILE A 33 -21.84 9.23 9.04
N GLN A 34 -22.57 8.69 10.02
CA GLN A 34 -22.68 7.24 10.22
C GLN A 34 -23.29 6.54 9.01
N ALA A 35 -24.33 7.12 8.42
CA ALA A 35 -24.95 6.54 7.22
C ALA A 35 -24.00 6.50 6.03
N PHE A 36 -23.22 7.54 5.80
CA PHE A 36 -22.21 7.58 4.75
C PHE A 36 -21.02 6.65 5.03
N ALA A 37 -20.60 6.56 6.29
CA ALA A 37 -19.50 5.69 6.72
C ALA A 37 -19.78 4.19 6.47
N LEU A 38 -21.05 3.75 6.49
CA LEU A 38 -21.45 2.40 6.09
C LEU A 38 -21.08 2.07 4.64
N HIS A 39 -20.85 3.09 3.82
CA HIS A 39 -20.43 2.96 2.43
C HIS A 39 -18.96 3.35 2.21
N GLY A 40 -18.17 3.45 3.28
CA GLY A 40 -16.75 3.86 3.22
C GLY A 40 -16.54 5.35 2.91
N ILE A 41 -17.59 6.17 2.99
CA ILE A 41 -17.52 7.61 2.71
C ILE A 41 -17.37 8.36 4.03
N THR A 42 -16.21 8.97 4.26
CA THR A 42 -15.88 9.74 5.46
C THR A 42 -15.36 11.13 5.08
N LEU A 43 -15.31 12.06 6.05
CA LEU A 43 -14.87 13.43 5.81
C LEU A 43 -13.40 13.55 5.38
N LEU A 44 -12.57 12.57 5.72
CA LEU A 44 -11.15 12.54 5.42
C LEU A 44 -10.75 11.49 4.36
N SER A 45 -11.71 10.83 3.70
CA SER A 45 -11.40 9.81 2.68
C SER A 45 -10.61 10.34 1.48
N ASN A 46 -10.61 11.66 1.26
CA ASN A 46 -9.82 12.34 0.23
C ASN A 46 -8.55 13.02 0.78
N ALA A 47 -8.21 12.78 2.04
CA ALA A 47 -6.97 13.31 2.59
C ALA A 47 -5.76 12.64 1.93
N VAL A 48 -4.73 13.43 1.66
CA VAL A 48 -3.47 12.95 1.12
C VAL A 48 -2.45 12.91 2.26
N ILE A 49 -1.89 11.72 2.49
CA ILE A 49 -0.80 11.50 3.44
C ILE A 49 0.46 11.23 2.61
N ALA A 50 1.24 12.27 2.34
CA ALA A 50 2.52 12.14 1.64
C ALA A 50 3.62 11.76 2.65
N HIS A 51 4.07 10.52 2.59
CA HIS A 51 5.08 9.94 3.46
C HIS A 51 6.14 9.21 2.63
N SER A 52 7.40 9.36 3.02
CA SER A 52 8.52 8.57 2.48
C SER A 52 8.85 7.46 3.45
N PRO A 53 8.59 6.20 3.12
CA PRO A 53 8.82 5.06 4.01
C PRO A 53 10.29 4.94 4.42
N ILE A 54 10.50 4.51 5.67
CA ILE A 54 11.82 4.13 6.19
C ILE A 54 11.89 2.61 6.14
N SER A 55 12.87 2.06 5.44
CA SER A 55 13.05 0.60 5.31
C SER A 55 14.09 0.03 6.28
N ILE A 56 15.09 0.82 6.67
CA ILE A 56 16.16 0.41 7.59
C ILE A 56 16.37 1.52 8.64
N ALA A 57 16.57 1.13 9.89
CA ALA A 57 16.92 2.04 10.98
C ALA A 57 18.08 1.47 11.83
N PRO A 58 18.95 2.33 12.41
CA PRO A 58 19.98 1.88 13.33
C PRO A 58 19.36 1.25 14.60
N ALA A 59 20.03 0.24 15.15
CA ALA A 59 19.63 -0.36 16.40
C ALA A 59 19.80 0.61 17.59
N ASN A 60 18.87 0.54 18.55
CA ASN A 60 18.87 1.33 19.79
C ASN A 60 18.80 2.86 19.55
N ILE A 61 18.23 3.27 18.43
CA ILE A 61 17.95 4.66 18.09
C ILE A 61 16.47 4.81 17.78
N ASP A 62 15.87 5.91 18.23
CA ASP A 62 14.48 6.25 17.96
C ASP A 62 14.24 6.43 16.45
N ILE A 63 13.10 5.93 15.96
CA ILE A 63 12.71 6.01 14.56
C ILE A 63 11.72 7.15 14.37
N ASN A 64 12.13 8.20 13.67
CA ASN A 64 11.30 9.37 13.43
C ASN A 64 10.46 9.20 12.16
N ILE A 65 9.15 9.18 12.33
CA ILE A 65 8.17 9.12 11.25
C ILE A 65 7.67 10.53 10.96
N SER A 66 7.66 10.93 9.70
CA SER A 66 7.12 12.23 9.27
C SER A 66 6.23 12.06 8.05
N ALA A 67 5.14 12.85 7.98
CA ALA A 67 4.24 12.88 6.84
C ALA A 67 3.78 14.31 6.58
N ASN A 68 3.60 14.67 5.31
CA ASN A 68 2.88 15.87 4.94
C ASN A 68 1.42 15.50 4.70
N ILE A 69 0.50 16.07 5.48
CA ILE A 69 -0.91 15.74 5.46
C ILE A 69 -1.69 16.95 4.96
N SER A 70 -2.50 16.73 3.93
CA SER A 70 -3.46 17.69 3.42
C SER A 70 -4.83 17.06 3.30
N ALA A 71 -5.87 17.79 3.72
CA ALA A 71 -7.26 17.37 3.63
C ALA A 71 -8.08 18.50 3.03
N THR A 72 -8.98 18.19 2.10
CA THR A 72 -9.90 19.17 1.50
C THR A 72 -10.75 19.82 2.59
N TYR A 73 -11.21 19.02 3.52
CA TYR A 73 -12.01 19.47 4.68
C TYR A 73 -11.15 19.42 5.96
N SER A 74 -10.11 20.24 6.01
CA SER A 74 -9.13 20.25 7.11
C SER A 74 -9.75 20.55 8.49
N TRP A 75 -10.89 21.23 8.53
CA TRP A 75 -11.66 21.45 9.76
C TRP A 75 -12.17 20.14 10.41
N ALA A 76 -12.33 19.10 9.61
CA ALA A 76 -12.77 17.78 10.09
C ALA A 76 -11.64 16.94 10.71
N LEU A 77 -10.38 17.29 10.50
CA LEU A 77 -9.25 16.53 11.04
C LEU A 77 -9.08 16.75 12.52
N SER A 78 -9.33 15.71 13.32
CA SER A 78 -9.14 15.71 14.77
C SER A 78 -7.74 15.31 15.18
N SER A 79 -7.22 14.22 14.60
CA SER A 79 -5.88 13.73 14.93
C SER A 79 -5.25 12.93 13.78
N ALA A 80 -3.92 12.95 13.75
CA ALA A 80 -3.12 12.02 12.97
C ALA A 80 -2.35 11.12 13.93
N ASN A 81 -2.33 9.83 13.67
CA ASN A 81 -1.68 8.84 14.52
C ASN A 81 -0.78 7.93 13.69
N CYS A 82 0.38 7.59 14.25
CA CYS A 82 1.24 6.51 13.77
C CYS A 82 0.97 5.27 14.62
N PHE A 83 0.54 4.21 13.98
CA PHE A 83 0.37 2.91 14.61
C PHE A 83 1.59 2.04 14.31
N TYR A 84 2.14 1.37 15.29
CA TYR A 84 3.27 0.48 15.09
C TYR A 84 3.17 -0.78 15.92
N ARG A 85 3.79 -1.85 15.45
CA ARG A 85 4.01 -3.10 16.18
C ARG A 85 5.39 -3.65 15.86
N VAL A 86 5.88 -4.53 16.73
CA VAL A 86 7.24 -5.08 16.61
C VAL A 86 7.16 -6.57 16.42
N ASN A 87 7.87 -7.10 15.44
CA ASN A 87 7.92 -8.51 15.06
C ASN A 87 6.50 -9.08 14.87
N ASP A 88 6.22 -10.27 15.37
CA ASP A 88 4.95 -10.97 15.22
C ASP A 88 3.87 -10.50 16.22
N ASN A 89 4.07 -9.36 16.91
CA ASN A 89 3.05 -8.82 17.80
C ASN A 89 1.80 -8.46 17.02
N THR A 90 0.65 -8.95 17.46
CA THR A 90 -0.64 -8.67 16.80
C THR A 90 -1.26 -7.34 17.23
N ASN A 91 -0.83 -6.77 18.38
CA ASN A 91 -1.37 -5.53 18.91
C ASN A 91 -0.61 -4.32 18.38
N TRP A 92 -1.35 -3.31 17.95
CA TRP A 92 -0.81 -2.03 17.55
C TRP A 92 -0.62 -1.10 18.74
N ASN A 93 0.54 -0.46 18.83
CA ASN A 93 0.77 0.69 19.70
C ASN A 93 0.42 1.96 18.92
N THR A 94 -0.16 2.94 19.60
CA THR A 94 -0.57 4.20 18.99
C THR A 94 0.33 5.35 19.47
N LEU A 95 0.81 6.16 18.53
CA LEU A 95 1.58 7.38 18.77
C LEU A 95 0.84 8.54 18.10
N SER A 96 0.41 9.53 18.90
CA SER A 96 -0.15 10.75 18.32
C SER A 96 0.93 11.53 17.61
N MET A 97 0.67 11.95 16.37
CA MET A 97 1.59 12.76 15.59
C MET A 97 1.45 14.25 15.96
N THR A 98 2.57 14.91 16.11
CA THR A 98 2.62 16.35 16.40
C THR A 98 2.64 17.14 15.10
N ALA A 99 1.70 18.08 14.97
CA ALA A 99 1.58 18.94 13.81
C ALA A 99 2.48 20.18 13.88
N ASN A 100 3.12 20.50 12.77
CA ASN A 100 3.75 21.79 12.51
C ASN A 100 3.35 22.23 11.10
N GLY A 101 2.26 23.00 11.00
CA GLY A 101 1.57 23.21 9.73
C GLY A 101 1.05 21.88 9.19
N ASN A 102 1.32 21.59 7.92
CA ASN A 102 0.95 20.32 7.29
C ASN A 102 1.95 19.18 7.56
N ASN A 103 3.07 19.45 8.22
CA ASN A 103 4.05 18.43 8.56
C ASN A 103 3.74 17.82 9.94
N TYR A 104 3.50 16.52 9.95
CA TYR A 104 3.17 15.73 11.14
C TYR A 104 4.31 14.79 11.46
N THR A 105 4.67 14.66 12.72
CA THR A 105 5.79 13.82 13.18
C THR A 105 5.41 12.97 14.38
N ALA A 106 5.92 11.73 14.40
CA ALA A 106 5.89 10.84 15.56
C ALA A 106 7.24 10.16 15.72
N THR A 107 7.53 9.66 16.92
CA THR A 107 8.77 8.96 17.21
C THR A 107 8.44 7.56 17.74
N ILE A 108 8.76 6.52 16.98
CA ILE A 108 8.71 5.14 17.43
C ILE A 108 9.93 4.92 18.33
N PRO A 109 9.76 4.41 19.58
CA PRO A 109 10.85 4.18 20.49
C PRO A 109 11.92 3.23 19.91
N ALA A 110 13.16 3.49 20.29
CA ALA A 110 14.34 2.70 19.91
C ALA A 110 14.10 1.18 20.05
N GLN A 111 14.51 0.44 19.05
CA GLN A 111 14.38 -1.02 19.01
C GLN A 111 15.74 -1.70 18.97
N PRO A 112 15.90 -2.89 19.58
CA PRO A 112 17.12 -3.67 19.48
C PRO A 112 17.38 -4.19 18.06
N ASN A 113 18.63 -4.56 17.82
CA ASN A 113 19.09 -5.16 16.56
C ASN A 113 18.28 -6.43 16.22
N GLY A 114 17.89 -6.57 14.95
CA GLY A 114 17.16 -7.73 14.45
C GLY A 114 15.63 -7.63 14.58
N ASN A 115 15.11 -6.56 15.20
CA ASN A 115 13.67 -6.32 15.22
C ASN A 115 13.17 -5.80 13.87
N ILE A 116 11.93 -6.19 13.54
CA ILE A 116 11.17 -5.65 12.41
C ILE A 116 10.01 -4.85 12.98
N VAL A 117 9.90 -3.59 12.59
CA VAL A 117 8.81 -2.71 13.00
C VAL A 117 7.85 -2.55 11.84
N ALA A 118 6.60 -2.98 12.01
CA ALA A 118 5.53 -2.65 11.10
C ALA A 118 4.85 -1.36 11.56
N TYR A 119 4.52 -0.44 10.65
CA TYR A 119 3.80 0.80 10.99
C TYR A 119 2.92 1.31 9.86
N TYR A 120 1.91 2.08 10.22
CA TYR A 120 1.08 2.84 9.28
C TYR A 120 0.64 4.16 9.92
N ILE A 121 0.17 5.09 9.08
CA ILE A 121 -0.35 6.39 9.50
C ILE A 121 -1.84 6.42 9.24
N SER A 122 -2.61 6.91 10.20
CA SER A 122 -4.06 7.06 10.07
C SER A 122 -4.53 8.41 10.59
N LEU A 123 -5.60 8.91 9.99
CA LEU A 123 -6.29 10.14 10.37
C LEU A 123 -7.62 9.81 11.02
N THR A 124 -7.95 10.54 12.05
CA THR A 124 -9.27 10.44 12.72
C THR A 124 -9.99 11.78 12.60
N ASP A 125 -11.25 11.75 12.20
CA ASP A 125 -12.07 12.94 12.11
C ASP A 125 -12.67 13.36 13.45
N ASN A 126 -13.36 14.51 13.48
CA ASN A 126 -14.00 15.07 14.69
C ASN A 126 -15.14 14.18 15.23
N TYR A 127 -15.59 13.20 14.47
CA TYR A 127 -16.67 12.27 14.85
C TYR A 127 -16.12 10.89 15.26
N GLY A 128 -14.79 10.74 15.29
CA GLY A 128 -14.13 9.52 15.75
C GLY A 128 -13.98 8.44 14.67
N PHE A 129 -14.27 8.74 13.40
CA PHE A 129 -14.03 7.79 12.31
C PHE A 129 -12.57 7.84 11.91
N GLU A 130 -11.96 6.65 11.88
CA GLU A 130 -10.64 6.44 11.30
C GLU A 130 -10.77 6.45 9.77
N SER A 131 -10.07 7.34 9.11
CA SER A 131 -10.08 7.50 7.66
C SER A 131 -8.78 8.13 7.17
N GLY A 132 -8.49 8.06 5.86
CA GLY A 132 -7.20 8.56 5.36
C GLY A 132 -6.04 7.74 5.91
N ILE A 133 -5.93 6.46 5.52
CA ILE A 133 -4.89 5.54 6.00
C ILE A 133 -3.78 5.42 4.96
N ASN A 134 -2.52 5.39 5.40
CA ASN A 134 -1.36 5.18 4.54
C ASN A 134 -0.35 4.18 5.17
N PRO A 135 -0.06 3.02 4.57
CA PRO A 135 -0.68 2.49 3.35
C PRO A 135 -2.18 2.22 3.55
N GLN A 136 -2.95 2.31 2.48
CA GLN A 136 -4.40 2.13 2.54
C GLN A 136 -4.74 0.74 3.09
N GLU A 137 -5.78 0.64 3.93
CA GLU A 137 -6.31 -0.60 4.52
C GLU A 137 -5.31 -1.40 5.37
N SER A 138 -4.19 -0.80 5.78
CA SER A 138 -3.18 -1.50 6.59
C SER A 138 -3.65 -1.95 7.98
N ASN A 139 -4.79 -1.44 8.44
CA ASN A 139 -5.45 -1.83 9.70
C ASN A 139 -6.41 -3.01 9.56
N VAL A 140 -6.69 -3.49 8.34
CA VAL A 140 -7.61 -4.61 8.10
C VAL A 140 -6.95 -5.94 8.45
N ILE A 141 -7.63 -6.80 9.20
CA ILE A 141 -7.17 -8.14 9.58
C ILE A 141 -8.33 -9.15 9.39
N PRO A 142 -8.13 -10.25 8.63
CA PRO A 142 -6.96 -10.55 7.81
C PRO A 142 -6.85 -9.58 6.62
N ILE A 143 -5.64 -9.26 6.23
CA ILE A 143 -5.38 -8.43 5.07
C ILE A 143 -5.77 -9.24 3.82
N LYS A 144 -6.73 -8.72 3.09
CA LYS A 144 -7.19 -9.27 1.83
C LYS A 144 -7.36 -8.09 0.85
N ASP A 145 -6.66 -8.14 -0.27
CA ASP A 145 -6.62 -7.06 -1.27
C ASP A 145 -6.16 -5.69 -0.70
N ALA A 146 -5.56 -5.71 0.49
CA ALA A 146 -5.14 -4.53 1.22
C ALA A 146 -3.64 -4.29 1.11
N ASN A 147 -3.23 -3.04 1.23
CA ASN A 147 -1.82 -2.70 1.34
C ASN A 147 -1.27 -3.16 2.70
N LEU A 148 -0.10 -3.78 2.66
CA LEU A 148 0.64 -4.10 3.87
C LEU A 148 1.12 -2.81 4.56
N PRO A 149 1.27 -2.81 5.90
CA PRO A 149 1.95 -1.72 6.59
C PRO A 149 3.39 -1.55 6.08
N PHE A 150 3.97 -0.39 6.31
CA PHE A 150 5.40 -0.19 6.08
C PHE A 150 6.21 -1.02 7.08
N PHE A 151 7.38 -1.50 6.63
CA PHE A 151 8.29 -2.28 7.48
C PHE A 151 9.63 -1.58 7.61
N VAL A 152 10.15 -1.49 8.84
CA VAL A 152 11.50 -1.01 9.16
C VAL A 152 12.31 -2.16 9.73
N MET A 153 13.42 -2.47 9.11
CA MET A 153 14.37 -3.47 9.60
C MET A 153 15.43 -2.79 10.47
N VAL A 154 15.45 -3.12 11.76
CA VAL A 154 16.28 -2.43 12.74
C VAL A 154 17.64 -3.09 12.88
N GLY A 155 18.71 -2.33 12.60
CA GLY A 155 20.08 -2.80 12.68
C GLY A 155 20.52 -3.73 11.56
N TYR A 156 19.70 -3.88 10.50
CA TYR A 156 20.10 -4.57 9.29
C TYR A 156 20.96 -3.67 8.40
N GLU A 157 21.82 -4.29 7.64
CA GLU A 157 22.62 -3.65 6.61
C GLU A 157 22.15 -4.14 5.24
N LEU A 158 21.94 -3.23 4.29
CA LEU A 158 21.65 -3.59 2.92
C LEU A 158 22.87 -4.25 2.29
N TYR A 159 22.72 -5.48 1.85
CA TYR A 159 23.81 -6.23 1.23
C TYR A 159 23.71 -6.24 -0.31
N GLU A 160 22.54 -6.47 -0.84
CA GLU A 160 22.25 -6.54 -2.26
C GLU A 160 20.86 -5.95 -2.53
N GLU A 161 20.74 -5.22 -3.61
CA GLU A 161 19.50 -4.63 -4.08
C GLU A 161 19.34 -4.93 -5.58
N GLU A 162 18.13 -5.34 -5.97
CA GLU A 162 17.75 -5.50 -7.36
C GLU A 162 16.68 -4.49 -7.72
N ASP A 163 17.01 -3.56 -8.59
CA ASP A 163 16.09 -2.54 -9.11
C ASP A 163 15.53 -2.86 -10.50
N PHE A 164 15.94 -3.97 -11.10
CA PHE A 164 15.59 -4.44 -12.44
C PHE A 164 16.01 -3.50 -13.60
N ASP A 165 16.69 -2.40 -13.35
CA ASP A 165 17.09 -1.46 -14.39
C ASP A 165 18.27 -1.99 -15.21
N PHE A 166 19.18 -2.71 -14.56
CA PHE A 166 20.43 -3.18 -15.17
C PHE A 166 20.73 -4.61 -14.74
N ASN A 167 21.16 -5.41 -15.69
CA ASN A 167 21.77 -6.71 -15.42
C ASN A 167 20.86 -7.75 -14.72
N VAL A 168 19.60 -7.78 -15.09
CA VAL A 168 18.58 -8.73 -14.58
C VAL A 168 18.80 -10.21 -14.95
N GLY A 169 19.96 -10.56 -15.47
CA GLY A 169 20.24 -11.84 -16.14
C GLY A 169 20.16 -13.09 -15.27
N PHE A 170 19.97 -12.95 -13.96
CA PHE A 170 19.83 -14.10 -13.05
C PHE A 170 18.38 -14.32 -12.58
N TRP A 171 17.48 -13.36 -12.81
CA TRP A 171 16.05 -13.56 -12.61
C TRP A 171 15.46 -14.34 -13.78
N GLN A 172 14.55 -15.25 -13.49
CA GLN A 172 13.92 -16.10 -14.49
C GLN A 172 12.42 -15.94 -14.48
N THR A 173 11.87 -15.57 -15.62
CA THR A 173 10.42 -15.51 -15.84
C THR A 173 9.95 -16.82 -16.45
N GLY A 174 8.91 -17.40 -15.90
CA GLY A 174 8.29 -18.64 -16.34
C GLY A 174 8.97 -19.91 -15.81
N HIS A 175 8.14 -20.92 -15.56
CA HIS A 175 8.52 -22.26 -15.17
C HIS A 175 7.83 -23.28 -16.11
N PRO A 176 8.43 -24.47 -16.38
CA PRO A 176 7.79 -25.49 -17.22
C PRO A 176 6.41 -25.95 -16.77
N SER A 177 6.04 -25.73 -15.51
CA SER A 177 4.71 -26.02 -15.00
C SER A 177 3.71 -24.86 -15.12
N ASP A 178 4.13 -23.69 -15.55
CA ASP A 178 3.24 -22.56 -15.74
C ASP A 178 2.21 -22.87 -16.81
N ILE A 179 0.98 -22.50 -16.53
CA ILE A 179 -0.16 -22.76 -17.41
C ILE A 179 -0.97 -21.50 -17.72
N ALA A 180 -0.53 -20.33 -17.25
CA ALA A 180 -1.15 -19.07 -17.62
C ALA A 180 -1.17 -18.90 -19.15
N THR A 181 -2.28 -18.42 -19.67
CA THR A 181 -2.47 -18.14 -21.11
C THR A 181 -2.22 -16.66 -21.45
N THR A 182 -2.42 -15.78 -20.45
CA THR A 182 -2.09 -14.36 -20.47
C THR A 182 -1.45 -13.97 -19.14
N GLY A 183 -0.93 -12.77 -19.04
CA GLY A 183 -0.36 -12.28 -17.78
C GLY A 183 0.95 -12.94 -17.35
N MET A 184 1.76 -13.48 -18.28
CA MET A 184 3.05 -14.06 -17.93
C MET A 184 4.03 -12.99 -17.43
N TRP A 185 4.89 -13.37 -16.48
CA TRP A 185 5.91 -12.47 -15.96
C TRP A 185 6.85 -11.95 -17.04
N GLU A 186 7.05 -10.63 -17.01
CA GLU A 186 8.00 -9.88 -17.83
C GLU A 186 8.84 -8.95 -16.95
N ILE A 187 10.03 -8.59 -17.43
CA ILE A 187 10.91 -7.60 -16.80
C ILE A 187 11.17 -6.48 -17.81
N GLY A 188 10.92 -5.26 -17.43
CA GLY A 188 11.10 -4.10 -18.30
C GLY A 188 10.42 -2.84 -17.78
N SER A 189 10.20 -1.86 -18.66
CA SER A 189 9.49 -0.63 -18.32
C SER A 189 7.97 -0.86 -18.40
N PRO A 190 7.23 -0.70 -17.30
CA PRO A 190 5.80 -0.91 -17.31
C PRO A 190 5.07 0.20 -18.09
N ILE A 191 4.00 -0.18 -18.77
CA ILE A 191 3.00 0.73 -19.33
C ILE A 191 1.81 0.67 -18.38
N GLY A 192 1.43 1.78 -17.77
CA GLY A 192 0.34 1.79 -16.80
C GLY A 192 -1.00 1.36 -17.37
N SER A 193 -1.87 0.81 -16.51
CA SER A 193 -3.26 0.49 -16.82
C SER A 193 -4.18 1.27 -15.90
N TYR A 194 -5.26 1.83 -16.45
CA TYR A 194 -6.16 2.73 -15.75
C TYR A 194 -7.61 2.45 -16.12
N ASP A 195 -8.54 2.61 -15.18
CA ASP A 195 -9.99 2.57 -15.46
C ASP A 195 -10.40 3.63 -16.48
N ASP A 196 -9.85 4.84 -16.34
CA ASP A 196 -10.00 5.91 -17.31
C ASP A 196 -8.61 6.43 -17.72
N PRO A 197 -8.06 5.95 -18.84
CA PRO A 197 -6.76 6.38 -19.33
C PRO A 197 -6.73 7.84 -19.78
N SER A 198 -7.88 8.45 -20.09
CA SER A 198 -7.93 9.86 -20.51
C SER A 198 -7.64 10.83 -19.36
N THR A 199 -7.96 10.46 -18.14
CA THR A 199 -7.72 11.23 -16.91
C THR A 199 -6.67 10.61 -16.01
N LEU A 200 -6.14 9.43 -16.37
CA LEU A 200 -5.21 8.62 -15.55
C LEU A 200 -5.79 8.29 -14.18
N SER A 201 -7.10 8.07 -14.09
CA SER A 201 -7.79 7.70 -12.86
C SER A 201 -8.06 6.20 -12.77
N GLY A 202 -8.22 5.69 -11.55
CA GLY A 202 -8.42 4.27 -11.30
C GLY A 202 -7.20 3.43 -11.74
N MET A 203 -6.02 3.77 -11.23
CA MET A 203 -4.78 3.07 -11.58
C MET A 203 -4.84 1.62 -11.12
N VAL A 204 -4.78 0.68 -12.06
CA VAL A 204 -4.75 -0.76 -11.85
C VAL A 204 -3.30 -1.26 -11.83
N GLN A 205 -2.46 -0.76 -12.74
CA GLN A 205 -1.02 -0.99 -12.75
C GLN A 205 -0.29 0.33 -12.94
N PRO A 206 0.76 0.64 -12.13
CA PRO A 206 1.56 1.85 -12.33
C PRO A 206 2.38 1.80 -13.63
N ALA A 207 2.65 2.98 -14.21
CA ALA A 207 3.57 3.17 -15.34
C ALA A 207 5.02 3.42 -14.87
N TYR A 208 5.34 3.10 -13.64
CA TYR A 208 6.63 3.37 -13.01
C TYR A 208 6.95 2.31 -11.95
N GLN A 209 8.23 2.13 -11.68
CA GLN A 209 8.69 1.29 -10.58
C GLN A 209 8.70 2.06 -9.24
N HIS A 210 8.90 1.34 -8.13
CA HIS A 210 8.99 1.91 -6.79
C HIS A 210 10.24 2.79 -6.60
N THR A 211 11.40 2.37 -7.15
CA THR A 211 12.69 3.07 -6.92
C THR A 211 12.71 4.42 -7.65
N PRO A 212 12.98 5.54 -6.95
CA PRO A 212 13.05 6.85 -7.60
C PRO A 212 14.11 6.88 -8.72
N ASN A 213 13.70 7.40 -9.88
CA ASN A 213 14.48 7.49 -11.12
C ASN A 213 14.80 6.15 -11.80
N GLY A 214 14.28 5.04 -11.31
CA GLY A 214 14.32 3.78 -12.01
C GLY A 214 13.24 3.71 -13.11
N TYR A 215 13.39 2.76 -14.04
CA TYR A 215 12.48 2.64 -15.18
C TYR A 215 11.95 1.23 -15.40
N ALA A 216 12.54 0.19 -14.79
CA ALA A 216 12.13 -1.19 -14.99
C ALA A 216 11.71 -1.87 -13.69
N CYS A 217 10.81 -2.83 -13.80
CA CYS A 217 10.41 -3.74 -12.72
C CYS A 217 9.97 -5.08 -13.31
N ALA A 218 9.73 -6.06 -12.46
CA ALA A 218 9.03 -7.28 -12.86
C ALA A 218 7.51 -7.04 -12.77
N PHE A 219 6.74 -7.44 -13.76
CA PHE A 219 5.28 -7.31 -13.83
C PHE A 219 4.66 -8.45 -14.62
N THR A 220 3.35 -8.64 -14.44
CA THR A 220 2.58 -9.67 -15.15
C THR A 220 2.01 -9.06 -16.43
N GLN A 221 2.71 -9.30 -17.53
CA GLN A 221 2.47 -8.87 -18.90
C GLN A 221 2.19 -7.37 -19.08
N ASN A 222 2.94 -6.78 -19.99
CA ASN A 222 2.80 -5.35 -20.28
C ASN A 222 1.57 -5.06 -21.14
N ALA A 223 0.94 -3.91 -20.91
CA ALA A 223 -0.02 -3.35 -21.86
C ALA A 223 0.71 -3.01 -23.18
N SER A 224 0.01 -3.03 -24.31
CA SER A 224 0.55 -2.54 -25.58
C SER A 224 0.46 -1.02 -25.66
N SER A 225 -0.51 -0.43 -24.95
CA SER A 225 -0.69 1.01 -24.80
C SER A 225 -1.48 1.30 -23.51
N ILE A 226 -1.39 2.56 -23.06
CA ILE A 226 -2.17 3.05 -21.92
C ILE A 226 -3.70 2.96 -22.13
N ASN A 227 -4.15 2.79 -23.38
CA ASN A 227 -5.56 2.67 -23.72
C ASN A 227 -6.05 1.21 -23.79
N ASP A 228 -5.21 0.26 -23.47
CA ASP A 228 -5.66 -1.13 -23.36
C ASP A 228 -6.66 -1.24 -22.20
N GLY A 229 -7.69 -2.05 -22.39
CA GLY A 229 -8.65 -2.29 -21.33
C GLY A 229 -7.99 -2.97 -20.12
N ILE A 230 -8.40 -2.59 -18.93
CA ILE A 230 -8.00 -3.34 -17.72
C ILE A 230 -8.46 -4.79 -17.86
N GLY A 231 -7.61 -5.74 -17.46
CA GLY A 231 -7.85 -7.16 -17.67
C GLY A 231 -7.52 -7.65 -19.08
N ALA A 232 -6.98 -6.83 -19.98
CA ALA A 232 -6.56 -7.30 -21.31
C ALA A 232 -5.36 -8.24 -21.23
N ASN A 233 -4.50 -8.04 -20.25
CA ASN A 233 -3.26 -8.78 -20.03
C ASN A 233 -3.09 -9.24 -18.57
N ASP A 234 -4.19 -9.39 -17.84
CA ASP A 234 -4.18 -9.97 -16.49
C ASP A 234 -3.84 -11.47 -16.54
N VAL A 235 -3.54 -12.03 -15.39
CA VAL A 235 -3.14 -13.44 -15.27
C VAL A 235 -4.35 -14.33 -15.40
N ASP A 236 -4.48 -15.01 -16.54
CA ASP A 236 -5.58 -15.93 -16.83
C ASP A 236 -5.09 -17.34 -17.18
N GLY A 237 -5.95 -18.31 -16.94
CA GLY A 237 -5.75 -19.71 -17.35
C GLY A 237 -4.82 -20.51 -16.43
N GLY A 238 -4.26 -19.88 -15.41
CA GLY A 238 -3.43 -20.55 -14.40
C GLY A 238 -2.35 -19.65 -13.83
N HIS A 239 -1.28 -20.24 -13.32
CA HIS A 239 -0.21 -19.50 -12.67
C HIS A 239 0.94 -19.18 -13.62
N THR A 240 1.68 -18.15 -13.29
CA THR A 240 2.95 -17.74 -13.88
C THR A 240 3.97 -17.48 -12.76
N THR A 241 5.23 -17.78 -13.00
CA THR A 241 6.26 -17.81 -11.95
C THR A 241 7.42 -16.87 -12.27
N LEU A 242 7.91 -16.16 -11.26
CA LEU A 242 9.14 -15.38 -11.27
C LEU A 242 10.10 -15.95 -10.24
N PHE A 243 11.33 -16.29 -10.64
CA PHE A 243 12.36 -16.79 -9.75
C PHE A 243 13.46 -15.75 -9.55
N SER A 244 13.82 -15.53 -8.28
CA SER A 244 15.07 -14.85 -7.95
C SER A 244 16.29 -15.73 -8.24
N PRO A 245 17.50 -15.16 -8.32
CA PRO A 245 18.72 -15.94 -8.21
C PRO A 245 18.84 -16.64 -6.86
N TYR A 246 19.76 -17.60 -6.76
CA TYR A 246 20.14 -18.21 -5.49
C TYR A 246 21.11 -17.31 -4.74
N TYR A 247 20.80 -17.05 -3.45
CA TYR A 247 21.64 -16.26 -2.56
C TYR A 247 22.38 -17.16 -1.57
N ASN A 248 23.70 -17.00 -1.46
CA ASN A 248 24.49 -17.74 -0.47
C ASN A 248 24.45 -17.02 0.89
N LEU A 249 23.62 -17.50 1.80
CA LEU A 249 23.39 -16.88 3.11
C LEU A 249 24.26 -17.46 4.24
N THR A 250 25.20 -18.38 3.95
CA THR A 250 25.97 -19.10 4.98
C THR A 250 26.87 -18.21 5.84
N ASN A 251 27.22 -17.02 5.36
CA ASN A 251 28.07 -16.08 6.09
C ASN A 251 27.28 -14.96 6.82
N TYR A 252 25.96 -15.01 6.78
CA TYR A 252 25.09 -13.96 7.36
C TYR A 252 24.39 -14.48 8.59
N THR A 253 24.21 -13.60 9.56
CA THR A 253 23.41 -13.85 10.75
C THR A 253 22.05 -13.17 10.58
N ASN A 254 20.99 -13.95 10.66
CA ASN A 254 19.62 -13.45 10.55
C ASN A 254 19.35 -12.67 9.23
N PRO A 255 19.61 -13.28 8.06
CA PRO A 255 19.36 -12.63 6.78
C PRO A 255 17.85 -12.40 6.58
N ALA A 256 17.50 -11.32 5.87
CA ALA A 256 16.13 -11.01 5.52
C ALA A 256 16.06 -10.57 4.05
N PHE A 257 14.93 -10.88 3.41
CA PHE A 257 14.56 -10.38 2.10
C PHE A 257 13.41 -9.41 2.24
N THR A 258 13.47 -8.32 1.51
CA THR A 258 12.36 -7.37 1.35
C THR A 258 12.09 -7.15 -0.11
N TYR A 259 10.85 -6.81 -0.44
CA TYR A 259 10.45 -6.44 -1.77
C TYR A 259 9.31 -5.43 -1.71
N TRP A 260 9.23 -4.60 -2.73
CA TRP A 260 8.09 -3.74 -2.99
C TRP A 260 7.21 -4.42 -4.03
N ARG A 261 5.89 -4.37 -3.79
CA ARG A 261 4.93 -4.90 -4.74
C ARG A 261 3.81 -3.90 -4.99
N TRP A 262 3.31 -3.94 -6.19
CA TRP A 262 1.98 -3.48 -6.54
C TRP A 262 1.14 -4.72 -6.86
N TYR A 263 0.00 -4.84 -6.23
CA TYR A 263 -0.90 -5.98 -6.45
C TYR A 263 -2.33 -5.48 -6.49
N THR A 264 -3.05 -5.82 -7.56
CA THR A 264 -4.46 -5.51 -7.77
C THR A 264 -5.18 -6.81 -8.13
N ASN A 265 -6.25 -7.12 -7.43
CA ASN A 265 -7.04 -8.34 -7.57
C ASN A 265 -8.55 -8.04 -7.65
N ASN A 266 -8.94 -6.79 -7.67
CA ASN A 266 -10.34 -6.38 -7.70
C ASN A 266 -10.53 -5.11 -8.55
N PRO A 267 -10.12 -5.12 -9.84
CA PRO A 267 -10.38 -4.00 -10.71
C PRO A 267 -11.88 -3.85 -10.95
N SER A 268 -12.36 -2.61 -11.09
CA SER A 268 -13.79 -2.30 -11.21
C SER A 268 -14.50 -2.97 -12.39
N SER A 269 -13.76 -3.38 -13.41
CA SER A 269 -14.27 -4.02 -14.62
C SER A 269 -13.71 -5.43 -14.88
N GLY A 270 -13.07 -6.06 -13.92
CA GLY A 270 -12.52 -7.41 -14.04
C GLY A 270 -13.62 -8.49 -14.15
N ALA A 271 -13.33 -9.55 -14.89
CA ALA A 271 -14.27 -10.65 -15.10
C ALA A 271 -14.51 -11.50 -13.84
N ASN A 272 -13.47 -11.72 -13.05
CA ASN A 272 -13.47 -12.51 -11.82
C ASN A 272 -12.75 -11.78 -10.68
N PRO A 273 -13.28 -10.65 -10.20
CA PRO A 273 -12.60 -9.86 -9.19
C PRO A 273 -12.39 -10.65 -7.90
N GLY A 274 -11.19 -10.53 -7.31
CA GLY A 274 -10.83 -11.21 -6.08
C GLY A 274 -10.56 -12.71 -6.26
N ALA A 275 -10.24 -13.20 -7.46
CA ALA A 275 -10.01 -14.61 -7.72
C ALA A 275 -8.53 -15.01 -7.84
N ASP A 276 -7.65 -14.05 -8.06
CA ASP A 276 -6.23 -14.31 -8.24
C ASP A 276 -5.47 -14.33 -6.91
N TRP A 277 -4.34 -15.04 -6.91
CA TRP A 277 -3.50 -15.18 -5.73
C TRP A 277 -2.13 -14.58 -5.99
N TRP A 278 -1.68 -13.74 -5.08
CA TRP A 278 -0.29 -13.37 -4.94
C TRP A 278 0.39 -14.32 -3.97
N GLN A 279 1.39 -15.06 -4.45
CA GLN A 279 2.09 -16.05 -3.63
C GLN A 279 3.60 -15.81 -3.70
N VAL A 280 4.24 -15.81 -2.55
CA VAL A 280 5.71 -15.81 -2.43
C VAL A 280 6.13 -17.06 -1.69
N MET A 281 7.07 -17.78 -2.26
CA MET A 281 7.59 -19.03 -1.71
C MET A 281 9.10 -18.95 -1.58
N ILE A 282 9.65 -19.67 -0.61
CA ILE A 282 11.09 -19.80 -0.38
C ILE A 282 11.50 -21.27 -0.35
N THR A 283 12.71 -21.55 -0.77
CA THR A 283 13.32 -22.88 -0.71
C THR A 283 14.82 -22.78 -0.40
N ASP A 284 15.36 -23.75 0.29
CA ASP A 284 16.80 -23.91 0.53
C ASP A 284 17.43 -25.05 -0.29
N ASP A 285 16.60 -25.91 -0.90
CA ASP A 285 17.03 -27.09 -1.66
C ASP A 285 16.57 -27.08 -3.13
N GLY A 286 15.75 -26.11 -3.54
CA GLY A 286 15.18 -26.00 -4.89
C GLY A 286 14.06 -27.01 -5.19
N VAL A 287 13.63 -27.82 -4.22
CA VAL A 287 12.63 -28.88 -4.37
C VAL A 287 11.44 -28.66 -3.46
N ASN A 288 11.69 -28.40 -2.18
CA ASN A 288 10.66 -28.16 -1.19
C ASN A 288 10.46 -26.66 -1.01
N TRP A 289 9.24 -26.20 -1.25
CA TRP A 289 8.88 -24.79 -1.22
C TRP A 289 7.92 -24.50 -0.07
N GLU A 290 8.20 -23.44 0.68
CA GLU A 290 7.37 -22.96 1.77
C GLU A 290 6.78 -21.59 1.44
N TYR A 291 5.49 -21.40 1.74
CA TYR A 291 4.84 -20.11 1.58
C TYR A 291 5.29 -19.12 2.64
N VAL A 292 5.79 -17.96 2.21
CA VAL A 292 6.06 -16.82 3.08
C VAL A 292 5.00 -15.73 2.92
N GLU A 293 4.31 -15.72 1.78
CA GLU A 293 3.13 -14.90 1.55
C GLU A 293 2.12 -15.67 0.68
N ASN A 294 0.84 -15.52 1.01
CA ASN A 294 -0.27 -16.13 0.27
C ASN A 294 -1.49 -15.21 0.41
N THR A 295 -1.61 -14.24 -0.50
CA THR A 295 -2.62 -13.18 -0.48
C THR A 295 -3.61 -13.39 -1.62
N LEU A 296 -4.92 -13.32 -1.32
CA LEU A 296 -6.02 -13.36 -2.27
C LEU A 296 -6.55 -11.95 -2.49
#